data_5aab46ba746af70aa63bae0d4a155811
#
_entry.id   5aab46ba746af70aa63bae0d4a155811
#
_cell.length_a   1.000
_cell.length_b   1.000
_cell.length_c   1.000
_cell.angle_alpha   90.00
_cell.angle_beta   90.00
_cell.angle_gamma   90.00
#
_symmetry.space_group_name_H-M   'P 1'
#
loop_
_entity.id
_entity.type
_entity.pdbx_description
1 polymer ?
#
loop_
_entity_poly.entity_id
_entity_poly.type
_entity_poly.pdbx_seq_one_letter_code
_entity_poly.pdbx_strand_id
1 'polypeptide(L)'
;MQAMVCELCGSTDIVKKDDMFQCQHCGAKYSVEEAKKLIGNVKNDNNQTGKYLALARRAKEENNAENAAKYYEMVLLENPMSWEASFYTVYFQAMGCKIINIESAAYSVANNVNGTIRLIHDNVMGDEQAGAVAEVIARSAAIAKTFAEAAMNHYNSFSQVDGAGSECSGRIVAAGSILDQL
;
A
#
# COMPACT_ATOMS: atom_id res chain seq x y z
N MET A 1 19.75 13.38 -8.89
CA MET A 1 19.73 14.25 -10.09
C MET A 1 19.00 13.47 -11.18
N GLN A 2 17.89 14.00 -11.70
CA GLN A 2 17.14 13.34 -12.79
C GLN A 2 17.94 13.52 -14.10
N ALA A 3 18.26 12.42 -14.75
CA ALA A 3 18.98 12.46 -16.02
C ALA A 3 18.01 12.76 -17.17
N MET A 4 18.34 13.72 -18.03
CA MET A 4 17.63 14.00 -19.28
C MET A 4 17.85 12.86 -20.28
N VAL A 5 16.81 12.40 -20.97
CA VAL A 5 16.90 11.37 -22.01
C VAL A 5 16.62 12.00 -23.37
N CYS A 6 17.46 11.70 -24.35
CA CYS A 6 17.28 12.17 -25.73
C CYS A 6 16.07 11.49 -26.39
N GLU A 7 15.10 12.27 -26.88
CA GLU A 7 13.89 11.74 -27.55
C GLU A 7 14.19 11.00 -28.86
N LEU A 8 15.29 11.36 -29.54
CA LEU A 8 15.62 10.78 -30.84
C LEU A 8 16.39 9.44 -30.76
N CYS A 9 17.22 9.25 -29.72
CA CYS A 9 18.06 8.05 -29.65
C CYS A 9 18.06 7.36 -28.28
N GLY A 10 17.32 7.87 -27.30
CA GLY A 10 17.23 7.28 -25.96
C GLY A 10 18.50 7.44 -25.09
N SER A 11 19.56 8.11 -25.57
CA SER A 11 20.78 8.31 -24.80
C SER A 11 20.59 9.30 -23.65
N THR A 12 21.25 9.03 -22.52
CA THR A 12 21.31 9.94 -21.36
C THR A 12 22.55 10.85 -21.39
N ASP A 13 23.42 10.68 -22.39
CA ASP A 13 24.64 11.47 -22.54
C ASP A 13 24.33 12.81 -23.21
N ILE A 14 23.84 13.76 -22.41
CA ILE A 14 23.45 15.09 -22.84
C ILE A 14 24.26 16.11 -22.07
N VAL A 15 24.95 16.99 -22.79
CA VAL A 15 25.76 18.05 -22.21
C VAL A 15 25.17 19.43 -22.51
N LYS A 16 25.30 20.36 -21.56
CA LYS A 16 24.93 21.76 -21.78
C LYS A 16 26.09 22.49 -22.47
N LYS A 17 25.82 23.10 -23.63
CA LYS A 17 26.76 23.91 -24.38
C LYS A 17 26.06 25.15 -24.91
N ASP A 18 26.58 26.35 -24.61
CA ASP A 18 26.09 27.64 -25.10
C ASP A 18 24.56 27.83 -24.98
N ASP A 19 24.00 27.67 -23.77
CA ASP A 19 22.55 27.76 -23.47
C ASP A 19 21.66 26.75 -24.20
N MET A 20 22.24 25.70 -24.78
CA MET A 20 21.53 24.58 -25.36
C MET A 20 22.02 23.27 -24.76
N PHE A 21 21.16 22.25 -24.78
CA PHE A 21 21.53 20.88 -24.42
C PHE A 21 21.73 20.09 -25.68
N GLN A 22 22.89 19.40 -25.82
CA GLN A 22 23.24 18.60 -26.98
C GLN A 22 23.48 17.13 -26.58
N CYS A 23 22.79 16.23 -27.26
CA CYS A 23 23.05 14.80 -27.14
C CYS A 23 24.38 14.45 -27.80
N GLN A 24 25.28 13.85 -27.05
CA GLN A 24 26.63 13.44 -27.58
C GLN A 24 26.54 12.23 -28.49
N HIS A 25 25.47 11.46 -28.42
CA HIS A 25 25.30 10.25 -29.23
C HIS A 25 24.79 10.53 -30.65
N CYS A 26 23.71 11.36 -30.77
CA CYS A 26 23.05 11.63 -32.06
C CYS A 26 23.16 13.08 -32.54
N GLY A 27 23.75 13.97 -31.73
CA GLY A 27 23.90 15.38 -32.05
C GLY A 27 22.64 16.26 -31.93
N ALA A 28 21.51 15.69 -31.48
CA ALA A 28 20.28 16.45 -31.28
C ALA A 28 20.50 17.59 -30.28
N LYS A 29 19.92 18.76 -30.60
CA LYS A 29 20.01 19.97 -29.76
C LYS A 29 18.62 20.33 -29.22
N TYR A 30 18.60 20.74 -27.95
CA TYR A 30 17.40 21.13 -27.22
C TYR A 30 17.62 22.49 -26.58
N SER A 31 16.65 23.37 -26.68
CA SER A 31 16.66 24.63 -25.92
C SER A 31 16.47 24.35 -24.42
N VAL A 32 16.76 25.35 -23.56
CA VAL A 32 16.54 25.23 -22.11
C VAL A 32 15.07 24.93 -21.78
N GLU A 33 14.13 25.46 -22.57
CA GLU A 33 12.70 25.22 -22.37
C GLU A 33 12.29 23.81 -22.79
N GLU A 34 12.81 23.31 -23.90
CA GLU A 34 12.59 21.92 -24.33
C GLU A 34 13.25 20.93 -23.36
N ALA A 35 14.49 21.22 -22.93
CA ALA A 35 15.16 20.42 -21.92
C ALA A 35 14.37 20.37 -20.58
N LYS A 36 13.79 21.48 -20.14
CA LYS A 36 12.90 21.49 -18.97
C LYS A 36 11.64 20.65 -19.18
N LYS A 37 11.07 20.68 -20.38
CA LYS A 37 9.93 19.82 -20.74
C LYS A 37 10.36 18.35 -20.77
N LEU A 38 11.54 18.04 -21.28
CA LEU A 38 12.09 16.68 -21.32
C LEU A 38 12.45 16.15 -19.93
N ILE A 39 13.02 17.00 -19.07
CA ILE A 39 13.25 16.66 -17.65
C ILE A 39 11.91 16.55 -16.91
N GLY A 40 10.89 17.36 -17.27
CA GLY A 40 9.54 17.30 -16.74
C GLY A 40 8.68 16.20 -17.38
N ASN A 41 8.99 15.77 -18.60
CA ASN A 41 8.31 14.69 -19.35
C ASN A 41 8.98 13.31 -19.19
N VAL A 42 10.07 13.20 -18.46
CA VAL A 42 10.44 11.96 -17.75
C VAL A 42 9.54 11.84 -16.49
N LYS A 43 8.30 12.27 -16.56
CA LYS A 43 7.19 11.52 -16.01
C LYS A 43 7.15 10.26 -16.86
N ASN A 44 7.84 9.21 -16.36
CA ASN A 44 7.64 7.87 -16.83
C ASN A 44 6.19 7.73 -17.31
N ASP A 45 5.96 7.42 -18.59
CA ASP A 45 4.71 6.84 -19.06
C ASP A 45 4.44 5.47 -18.40
N ASN A 46 5.35 5.04 -17.54
CA ASN A 46 5.24 3.99 -16.55
C ASN A 46 4.93 4.54 -15.14
N ASN A 47 3.95 5.42 -14.99
CA ASN A 47 3.34 5.61 -13.67
C ASN A 47 2.37 4.45 -13.39
N GLN A 48 2.90 3.24 -13.53
CA GLN A 48 2.16 2.00 -13.29
C GLN A 48 1.74 1.92 -11.82
N THR A 49 2.62 2.34 -10.92
CA THR A 49 2.34 2.49 -9.49
C THR A 49 1.15 3.41 -9.24
N GLY A 50 1.10 4.59 -9.88
CA GLY A 50 -0.02 5.52 -9.73
C GLY A 50 -1.33 4.97 -10.30
N LYS A 51 -1.27 4.24 -11.43
CA LYS A 51 -2.44 3.55 -12.00
C LYS A 51 -2.97 2.47 -11.06
N TYR A 52 -2.08 1.62 -10.53
CA TYR A 52 -2.47 0.58 -9.58
C TYR A 52 -3.00 1.18 -8.28
N LEU A 53 -2.39 2.24 -7.77
CA LEU A 53 -2.87 2.92 -6.57
C LEU A 53 -4.27 3.53 -6.76
N ALA A 54 -4.54 4.12 -7.91
CA ALA A 54 -5.88 4.63 -8.24
C ALA A 54 -6.92 3.50 -8.32
N LEU A 55 -6.58 2.36 -8.95
CA LEU A 55 -7.45 1.19 -9.01
C LEU A 55 -7.68 0.57 -7.62
N ALA A 56 -6.63 0.50 -6.78
CA ALA A 56 -6.72 0.01 -5.42
C ALA A 56 -7.65 0.87 -4.56
N ARG A 57 -7.49 2.20 -4.62
CA ARG A 57 -8.35 3.16 -3.90
C ARG A 57 -9.81 3.08 -4.36
N ARG A 58 -10.04 2.96 -5.66
CA ARG A 58 -11.38 2.76 -6.20
C ARG A 58 -12.00 1.45 -5.70
N ALA A 59 -11.27 0.34 -5.77
CA ALA A 59 -11.75 -0.94 -5.23
C ALA A 59 -12.03 -0.89 -3.72
N LYS A 60 -11.22 -0.12 -2.95
CA LYS A 60 -11.45 0.18 -1.54
C LYS A 60 -12.77 0.91 -1.32
N GLU A 61 -13.06 1.94 -2.12
CA GLU A 61 -14.32 2.70 -2.04
C GLU A 61 -15.54 1.86 -2.41
N GLU A 62 -15.39 0.97 -3.40
CA GLU A 62 -16.43 0.03 -3.85
C GLU A 62 -16.60 -1.19 -2.90
N ASN A 63 -15.85 -1.25 -1.78
CA ASN A 63 -15.78 -2.40 -0.84
C ASN A 63 -15.44 -3.73 -1.52
N ASN A 64 -14.69 -3.70 -2.61
CA ASN A 64 -14.21 -4.89 -3.32
C ASN A 64 -12.87 -5.33 -2.75
N ALA A 65 -12.91 -6.12 -1.66
CA ALA A 65 -11.73 -6.53 -0.91
C ALA A 65 -10.71 -7.29 -1.77
N GLU A 66 -11.18 -8.19 -2.66
CA GLU A 66 -10.32 -9.01 -3.51
C GLU A 66 -9.51 -8.14 -4.49
N ASN A 67 -10.20 -7.26 -5.22
CA ASN A 67 -9.53 -6.36 -6.15
C ASN A 67 -8.66 -5.31 -5.44
N ALA A 68 -9.10 -4.81 -4.28
CA ALA A 68 -8.30 -3.89 -3.48
C ALA A 68 -6.98 -4.53 -3.05
N ALA A 69 -7.02 -5.73 -2.43
CA ALA A 69 -5.82 -6.47 -2.06
C ALA A 69 -4.88 -6.67 -3.25
N LYS A 70 -5.41 -7.15 -4.38
CA LYS A 70 -4.65 -7.40 -5.61
C LYS A 70 -3.94 -6.14 -6.14
N TYR A 71 -4.66 -5.01 -6.22
CA TYR A 71 -4.05 -3.79 -6.76
C TYR A 71 -3.05 -3.15 -5.78
N TYR A 72 -3.28 -3.23 -4.46
CA TYR A 72 -2.29 -2.80 -3.48
C TYR A 72 -1.03 -3.68 -3.51
N GLU A 73 -1.15 -4.99 -3.73
CA GLU A 73 -0.01 -5.88 -3.93
C GLU A 73 0.81 -5.47 -5.16
N MET A 74 0.14 -5.10 -6.28
CA MET A 74 0.81 -4.57 -7.46
C MET A 74 1.54 -3.24 -7.18
N VAL A 75 0.98 -2.39 -6.32
CA VAL A 75 1.68 -1.17 -5.86
C VAL A 75 2.95 -1.53 -5.09
N LEU A 76 2.92 -2.54 -4.20
CA LEU A 76 4.10 -2.96 -3.43
C LEU A 76 5.22 -3.52 -4.30
N LEU A 77 4.91 -4.19 -5.41
CA LEU A 77 5.92 -4.68 -6.35
C LEU A 77 6.72 -3.54 -6.98
N GLU A 78 6.06 -2.40 -7.24
CA GLU A 78 6.68 -1.21 -7.86
C GLU A 78 7.24 -0.23 -6.81
N ASN A 79 6.60 -0.12 -5.66
CA ASN A 79 6.97 0.78 -4.56
C ASN A 79 6.81 0.09 -3.20
N PRO A 80 7.83 -0.63 -2.72
CA PRO A 80 7.81 -1.31 -1.42
C PRO A 80 7.70 -0.36 -0.21
N MET A 81 7.98 0.95 -0.41
CA MET A 81 7.89 1.96 0.66
C MET A 81 6.49 2.59 0.79
N SER A 82 5.52 2.15 -0.01
CA SER A 82 4.14 2.62 0.10
C SER A 82 3.48 2.10 1.37
N TRP A 83 3.31 2.96 2.38
CA TRP A 83 2.61 2.60 3.62
C TRP A 83 1.17 2.16 3.36
N GLU A 84 0.48 2.87 2.44
CA GLU A 84 -0.92 2.58 2.09
C GLU A 84 -1.04 1.18 1.50
N ALA A 85 -0.15 0.83 0.56
CA ALA A 85 -0.15 -0.49 -0.04
C ALA A 85 0.27 -1.58 0.96
N SER A 86 1.27 -1.32 1.81
CA SER A 86 1.69 -2.25 2.87
C SER A 86 0.54 -2.59 3.81
N PHE A 87 -0.18 -1.58 4.28
CA PHE A 87 -1.30 -1.78 5.20
C PHE A 87 -2.49 -2.45 4.51
N TYR A 88 -2.96 -1.90 3.40
CA TYR A 88 -4.22 -2.33 2.80
C TYR A 88 -4.13 -3.69 2.09
N THR A 89 -2.97 -4.13 1.65
CA THR A 89 -2.79 -5.51 1.15
C THR A 89 -3.15 -6.50 2.26
N VAL A 90 -2.55 -6.36 3.44
CA VAL A 90 -2.79 -7.26 4.57
C VAL A 90 -4.22 -7.09 5.12
N TYR A 91 -4.70 -5.85 5.23
CA TYR A 91 -6.05 -5.54 5.71
C TYR A 91 -7.13 -6.22 4.86
N PHE A 92 -7.08 -6.09 3.54
CA PHE A 92 -8.10 -6.67 2.67
C PHE A 92 -7.99 -8.18 2.51
N GLN A 93 -6.79 -8.74 2.56
CA GLN A 93 -6.61 -10.19 2.66
C GLN A 93 -7.23 -10.73 3.94
N ALA A 94 -7.05 -10.04 5.05
CA ALA A 94 -7.64 -10.41 6.33
C ALA A 94 -9.17 -10.26 6.34
N MET A 95 -9.71 -9.18 5.76
CA MET A 95 -11.16 -8.99 5.62
C MET A 95 -11.84 -10.05 4.75
N GLY A 96 -11.14 -10.63 3.78
CA GLY A 96 -11.62 -11.72 2.92
C GLY A 96 -11.43 -13.12 3.51
N CYS A 97 -10.88 -13.26 4.70
CA CYS A 97 -10.56 -14.57 5.26
C CYS A 97 -11.81 -15.34 5.72
N LYS A 98 -11.70 -16.67 5.71
CA LYS A 98 -12.72 -17.54 6.30
C LYS A 98 -12.60 -17.55 7.82
N ILE A 99 -13.69 -17.90 8.52
CA ILE A 99 -13.75 -17.98 9.99
C ILE A 99 -12.62 -18.80 10.61
N ILE A 100 -12.24 -19.91 9.96
CA ILE A 100 -11.15 -20.79 10.41
C ILE A 100 -9.78 -20.11 10.37
N ASN A 101 -9.62 -19.05 9.58
CA ASN A 101 -8.35 -18.35 9.36
C ASN A 101 -8.27 -17.04 10.14
N ILE A 102 -9.26 -16.70 10.96
CA ILE A 102 -9.29 -15.43 11.71
C ILE A 102 -8.04 -15.26 12.58
N GLU A 103 -7.57 -16.30 13.27
CA GLU A 103 -6.40 -16.22 14.12
C GLU A 103 -5.14 -15.82 13.32
N SER A 104 -4.86 -16.54 12.23
CA SER A 104 -3.70 -16.22 11.38
C SER A 104 -3.82 -14.85 10.70
N ALA A 105 -5.02 -14.47 10.28
CA ALA A 105 -5.28 -13.18 9.68
C ALA A 105 -5.10 -12.04 10.70
N ALA A 106 -5.58 -12.21 11.93
CA ALA A 106 -5.41 -11.22 13.00
C ALA A 106 -3.92 -11.00 13.35
N TYR A 107 -3.14 -12.07 13.51
CA TYR A 107 -1.71 -11.95 13.73
C TYR A 107 -0.97 -11.31 12.54
N SER A 108 -1.41 -11.57 11.31
CA SER A 108 -0.84 -10.91 10.12
C SER A 108 -1.07 -9.39 10.16
N VAL A 109 -2.28 -8.95 10.51
CA VAL A 109 -2.59 -7.52 10.69
C VAL A 109 -1.77 -6.94 11.84
N ALA A 110 -1.75 -7.58 13.01
CA ALA A 110 -0.99 -7.12 14.19
C ALA A 110 0.49 -6.90 13.85
N ASN A 111 1.12 -7.88 13.20
CA ASN A 111 2.54 -7.80 12.81
C ASN A 111 2.81 -6.70 11.76
N ASN A 112 1.82 -6.33 10.94
CA ASN A 112 1.97 -5.32 9.90
C ASN A 112 1.85 -3.89 10.42
N VAL A 113 1.07 -3.63 11.48
CA VAL A 113 0.75 -2.28 11.99
C VAL A 113 2.00 -1.47 12.29
N ASN A 114 2.90 -2.00 13.11
CA ASN A 114 4.13 -1.28 13.50
C ASN A 114 5.05 -0.98 12.32
N GLY A 115 5.18 -1.91 11.35
CA GLY A 115 5.93 -1.71 10.13
C GLY A 115 5.32 -0.59 9.27
N THR A 116 4.00 -0.58 9.15
CA THR A 116 3.27 0.46 8.42
C THR A 116 3.44 1.84 9.06
N ILE A 117 3.33 1.94 10.40
CA ILE A 117 3.53 3.21 11.11
C ILE A 117 4.94 3.75 10.89
N ARG A 118 5.97 2.88 10.90
CA ARG A 118 7.34 3.30 10.55
C ARG A 118 7.44 3.81 9.12
N LEU A 119 6.83 3.12 8.14
CA LEU A 119 6.79 3.60 6.75
C LEU A 119 6.12 4.96 6.64
N ILE A 120 5.07 5.24 7.41
CA ILE A 120 4.43 6.56 7.47
C ILE A 120 5.42 7.59 8.02
N HIS A 121 6.08 7.30 9.14
CA HIS A 121 7.06 8.20 9.74
C HIS A 121 8.20 8.55 8.78
N ASP A 122 8.68 7.57 8.04
CA ASP A 122 9.85 7.73 7.18
C ASP A 122 9.52 8.41 5.83
N ASN A 123 8.26 8.29 5.35
CA ASN A 123 7.92 8.67 3.97
C ASN A 123 6.80 9.70 3.85
N VAL A 124 6.05 10.01 4.92
CA VAL A 124 4.96 11.00 4.92
C VAL A 124 5.36 12.19 5.76
N MET A 125 5.19 13.40 5.22
CA MET A 125 5.60 14.65 5.88
C MET A 125 4.40 15.51 6.29
N GLY A 126 4.60 16.32 7.32
CA GLY A 126 3.65 17.35 7.73
C GLY A 126 2.33 16.81 8.28
N ASP A 127 1.26 17.54 8.02
CA ASP A 127 -0.07 17.23 8.57
C ASP A 127 -0.68 15.92 8.05
N GLU A 128 -0.24 15.45 6.89
CA GLU A 128 -0.69 14.18 6.31
C GLU A 128 -0.24 12.96 7.13
N GLN A 129 0.89 13.06 7.84
CA GLN A 129 1.43 11.97 8.67
C GLN A 129 0.45 11.57 9.77
N ALA A 130 -0.07 12.54 10.51
CA ALA A 130 -1.02 12.31 11.60
C ALA A 130 -2.31 11.67 11.08
N GLY A 131 -2.79 12.12 9.91
CA GLY A 131 -3.96 11.55 9.24
C GLY A 131 -3.76 10.08 8.84
N ALA A 132 -2.60 9.77 8.26
CA ALA A 132 -2.26 8.40 7.85
C ALA A 132 -2.16 7.44 9.06
N VAL A 133 -1.51 7.87 10.14
CA VAL A 133 -1.44 7.09 11.39
C VAL A 133 -2.84 6.87 11.97
N ALA A 134 -3.67 7.92 12.05
CA ALA A 134 -5.04 7.81 12.53
C ALA A 134 -5.88 6.84 11.68
N GLU A 135 -5.70 6.82 10.36
CA GLU A 135 -6.37 5.88 9.46
C GLU A 135 -5.97 4.43 9.77
N VAL A 136 -4.68 4.14 9.93
CA VAL A 136 -4.19 2.81 10.28
C VAL A 136 -4.76 2.35 11.61
N ILE A 137 -4.73 3.20 12.64
CA ILE A 137 -5.29 2.90 13.96
C ILE A 137 -6.79 2.59 13.87
N ALA A 138 -7.57 3.47 13.22
CA ALA A 138 -9.01 3.30 13.11
C ALA A 138 -9.39 2.02 12.34
N ARG A 139 -8.69 1.70 11.25
CA ARG A 139 -8.93 0.49 10.47
C ARG A 139 -8.53 -0.77 11.21
N SER A 140 -7.42 -0.73 11.93
CA SER A 140 -6.95 -1.86 12.77
C SER A 140 -7.93 -2.16 13.91
N ALA A 141 -8.44 -1.14 14.59
CA ALA A 141 -9.45 -1.32 15.61
C ALA A 141 -10.78 -1.87 15.03
N ALA A 142 -11.18 -1.39 13.84
CA ALA A 142 -12.38 -1.87 13.18
C ALA A 142 -12.29 -3.35 12.80
N ILE A 143 -11.17 -3.81 12.25
CA ILE A 143 -11.01 -5.23 11.87
C ILE A 143 -10.91 -6.13 13.11
N ALA A 144 -10.24 -5.69 14.18
CA ALA A 144 -10.21 -6.42 15.46
C ALA A 144 -11.62 -6.65 16.01
N LYS A 145 -12.44 -5.60 16.00
CA LYS A 145 -13.87 -5.70 16.39
C LYS A 145 -14.62 -6.67 15.50
N THR A 146 -14.46 -6.57 14.17
CA THR A 146 -15.14 -7.46 13.20
C THR A 146 -14.77 -8.94 13.46
N PHE A 147 -13.50 -9.22 13.74
CA PHE A 147 -13.04 -10.58 14.02
C PHE A 147 -13.61 -11.14 15.34
N ALA A 148 -13.63 -10.31 16.40
CA ALA A 148 -14.21 -10.70 17.67
C ALA A 148 -15.73 -10.97 17.53
N GLU A 149 -16.46 -10.12 16.82
CA GLU A 149 -17.89 -10.31 16.54
C GLU A 149 -18.14 -11.58 15.70
N ALA A 150 -17.33 -11.83 14.67
CA ALA A 150 -17.43 -13.05 13.86
C ALA A 150 -17.17 -14.31 14.70
N ALA A 151 -16.16 -14.29 15.60
CA ALA A 151 -15.87 -15.38 16.50
C ALA A 151 -17.03 -15.68 17.45
N MET A 152 -17.62 -14.65 18.05
CA MET A 152 -18.79 -14.78 18.94
C MET A 152 -20.01 -15.29 18.19
N ASN A 153 -20.31 -14.77 17.01
CA ASN A 153 -21.43 -15.21 16.20
C ASN A 153 -21.30 -16.67 15.79
N HIS A 154 -20.08 -17.08 15.42
CA HIS A 154 -19.80 -18.49 15.11
C HIS A 154 -20.00 -19.36 16.34
N TYR A 155 -19.47 -18.97 17.50
CA TYR A 155 -19.69 -19.71 18.75
C TYR A 155 -21.16 -19.83 19.09
N ASN A 156 -21.95 -18.75 19.02
CA ASN A 156 -23.38 -18.80 19.32
C ASN A 156 -24.14 -19.77 18.40
N SER A 157 -23.69 -19.92 17.16
CA SER A 157 -24.30 -20.86 16.19
C SER A 157 -23.91 -22.33 16.40
N PHE A 158 -22.72 -22.58 17.00
CA PHE A 158 -22.12 -23.90 17.11
C PHE A 158 -21.67 -24.25 18.53
N SER A 159 -22.23 -23.62 19.57
CA SER A 159 -21.82 -23.79 20.98
C SER A 159 -21.91 -25.22 21.50
N GLN A 160 -22.70 -26.08 20.87
CA GLN A 160 -22.85 -27.49 21.23
C GLN A 160 -21.75 -28.39 20.63
N VAL A 161 -20.88 -27.84 19.79
CA VAL A 161 -19.78 -28.61 19.17
C VAL A 161 -18.58 -28.59 20.12
N ASP A 162 -17.98 -29.77 20.31
CA ASP A 162 -16.77 -29.89 21.12
C ASP A 162 -15.64 -29.00 20.56
N GLY A 163 -15.00 -28.25 21.44
CA GLY A 163 -13.94 -27.33 21.06
C GLY A 163 -14.38 -25.93 20.61
N ALA A 164 -15.68 -25.70 20.37
CA ALA A 164 -16.19 -24.39 19.91
C ALA A 164 -15.80 -23.23 20.83
N GLY A 165 -15.79 -23.45 22.15
CA GLY A 165 -15.40 -22.43 23.14
C GLY A 165 -13.91 -22.07 23.06
N SER A 166 -13.03 -23.05 22.90
CA SER A 166 -11.59 -22.81 22.77
C SER A 166 -11.24 -22.11 21.46
N GLU A 167 -11.88 -22.48 20.34
CA GLU A 167 -11.73 -21.81 19.06
C GLU A 167 -12.19 -20.34 19.12
N CYS A 168 -13.33 -20.09 19.74
CA CYS A 168 -13.83 -18.72 19.95
C CYS A 168 -12.84 -17.88 20.77
N SER A 169 -12.35 -18.45 21.89
CA SER A 169 -11.37 -17.78 22.74
C SER A 169 -10.07 -17.48 21.98
N GLY A 170 -9.53 -18.44 21.22
CA GLY A 170 -8.33 -18.23 20.38
C GLY A 170 -8.50 -17.09 19.40
N ARG A 171 -9.63 -17.04 18.68
CA ARG A 171 -9.93 -15.98 17.73
C ARG A 171 -10.08 -14.59 18.40
N ILE A 172 -10.70 -14.53 19.58
CA ILE A 172 -10.82 -13.27 20.34
C ILE A 172 -9.47 -12.79 20.82
N VAL A 173 -8.62 -13.67 21.35
CA VAL A 173 -7.26 -13.34 21.78
C VAL A 173 -6.44 -12.83 20.60
N ALA A 174 -6.51 -13.51 19.46
CA ALA A 174 -5.83 -13.07 18.25
C ALA A 174 -6.34 -11.71 17.75
N ALA A 175 -7.66 -11.45 17.78
CA ALA A 175 -8.21 -10.15 17.48
C ALA A 175 -7.70 -9.06 18.45
N GLY A 176 -7.58 -9.38 19.73
CA GLY A 176 -7.01 -8.49 20.75
C GLY A 176 -5.55 -8.12 20.47
N SER A 177 -4.76 -9.04 19.93
CA SER A 177 -3.36 -8.76 19.58
C SER A 177 -3.18 -7.62 18.59
N ILE A 178 -4.19 -7.32 17.74
CA ILE A 178 -4.17 -6.16 16.86
C ILE A 178 -4.21 -4.87 17.70
N LEU A 179 -5.03 -4.83 18.74
CA LEU A 179 -5.18 -3.66 19.62
C LEU A 179 -3.92 -3.43 20.47
N ASP A 180 -3.20 -4.48 20.81
CA ASP A 180 -1.94 -4.39 21.56
C ASP A 180 -0.82 -3.70 20.75
N GLN A 181 -1.01 -3.51 19.45
CA GLN A 181 -0.05 -2.81 18.57
C GLN A 181 -0.40 -1.32 18.36
N LEU A 182 -1.52 -0.83 18.90
CA LEU A 182 -1.98 0.55 18.75
C LEU A 182 -1.56 1.43 19.91
#